data_93856bb16a6e6c4dbad1043836d8112c
#
_entry.id   93856bb16a6e6c4dbad1043836d8112c
#
_cell.length_a   1.000
_cell.length_b   1.000
_cell.length_c   1.000
_cell.angle_alpha   90.00
_cell.angle_beta   90.00
_cell.angle_gamma   90.00
#
_symmetry.space_group_name_H-M   'P 1'
#
loop_
_entity.id
_entity.type
_entity.pdbx_description
1 polymer ?
#
loop_
_entity_poly.entity_id
_entity_poly.type
_entity_poly.pdbx_seq_one_letter_code
_entity_poly.pdbx_strand_id
1 'polypeptide(L)'
;MPTFYDCATAPSPRRARIVLAEKGIACNVVQVNLAEGEQLGEAFRAINPACTVPVLVLEDGATLTDNAGIAAWAEAVRPDPPLLGTTALEKAAVASWNSRIEGECFMAIAEVLRNRAKGMVGRALPGPESYPQIPELAERGRARLGHFLDRFEAHMTGRDWVATDSFSLADITAGVALDFAQWVKVDANEGRPAIAAWRARLAQRPSFAL
;
A
#
# COMPACT_ATOMS: atom_id res chain seq x y z
N MET A 1 -19.12 8.16 12.94
CA MET A 1 -17.67 7.87 12.78
C MET A 1 -17.53 6.70 11.81
N PRO A 2 -16.73 6.83 10.72
CA PRO A 2 -16.55 5.77 9.74
C PRO A 2 -16.05 4.46 10.35
N THR A 3 -16.33 3.32 9.70
CA THR A 3 -15.83 2.00 10.11
C THR A 3 -14.75 1.56 9.14
N PHE A 4 -13.55 1.30 9.65
CA PHE A 4 -12.39 0.89 8.87
C PHE A 4 -12.11 -0.60 9.08
N TYR A 5 -12.29 -1.41 8.03
CA TYR A 5 -11.95 -2.82 8.01
C TYR A 5 -10.49 -2.97 7.62
N ASP A 6 -9.72 -3.45 8.58
CA ASP A 6 -8.27 -3.51 8.57
C ASP A 6 -7.75 -4.94 8.72
N CYS A 7 -6.50 -5.15 8.40
CA CYS A 7 -5.71 -6.30 8.85
C CYS A 7 -4.34 -5.76 9.24
N ALA A 8 -4.04 -5.77 10.55
CA ALA A 8 -2.86 -5.13 11.12
C ALA A 8 -1.55 -5.55 10.44
N THR A 9 -1.48 -6.80 10.01
CA THR A 9 -0.27 -7.34 9.35
C THR A 9 -0.21 -7.13 7.84
N ALA A 10 -1.34 -6.77 7.19
CA ALA A 10 -1.37 -6.69 5.73
C ALA A 10 -0.87 -5.34 5.21
N PRO A 11 -0.05 -5.33 4.14
CA PRO A 11 0.53 -4.09 3.63
C PRO A 11 -0.51 -3.17 2.95
N SER A 12 -1.55 -3.70 2.32
CA SER A 12 -2.53 -2.88 1.62
C SER A 12 -3.33 -1.98 2.58
N PRO A 13 -3.98 -2.49 3.64
CA PRO A 13 -4.71 -1.63 4.58
C PRO A 13 -3.79 -0.72 5.41
N ARG A 14 -2.51 -1.08 5.62
CA ARG A 14 -1.55 -0.19 6.30
C ARG A 14 -1.40 1.15 5.58
N ARG A 15 -1.50 1.20 4.25
CA ARG A 15 -1.48 2.46 3.49
C ARG A 15 -2.66 3.37 3.87
N ALA A 16 -3.87 2.83 3.87
CA ALA A 16 -5.07 3.56 4.28
C ALA A 16 -4.99 3.99 5.75
N ARG A 17 -4.50 3.11 6.65
CA ARG A 17 -4.29 3.41 8.06
C ARG A 17 -3.38 4.62 8.25
N ILE A 18 -2.25 4.67 7.54
CA ILE A 18 -1.32 5.81 7.57
C ILE A 18 -2.01 7.07 7.03
N VAL A 19 -2.72 6.99 5.89
CA VAL A 19 -3.46 8.13 5.33
C VAL A 19 -4.47 8.68 6.34
N LEU A 20 -5.30 7.82 6.94
CA LEU A 20 -6.30 8.23 7.93
C LEU A 20 -5.66 8.89 9.16
N ALA A 21 -4.54 8.34 9.64
CA ALA A 21 -3.79 8.90 10.76
C ALA A 21 -3.17 10.26 10.43
N GLU A 22 -2.54 10.42 9.27
CA GLU A 22 -1.96 11.70 8.81
C GLU A 22 -3.03 12.78 8.64
N LYS A 23 -4.25 12.39 8.26
CA LYS A 23 -5.41 13.27 8.14
C LYS A 23 -6.14 13.50 9.46
N GLY A 24 -5.74 12.85 10.56
CA GLY A 24 -6.44 12.95 11.84
C GLY A 24 -7.90 12.47 11.77
N ILE A 25 -8.19 11.50 10.92
CA ILE A 25 -9.53 10.92 10.75
C ILE A 25 -9.66 9.71 11.67
N ALA A 26 -10.45 9.84 12.71
CA ALA A 26 -10.78 8.75 13.62
C ALA A 26 -11.79 7.78 12.99
N CYS A 27 -11.58 6.48 13.20
CA CYS A 27 -12.46 5.41 12.71
C CYS A 27 -12.72 4.37 13.79
N ASN A 28 -13.87 3.67 13.69
CA ASN A 28 -14.08 2.40 14.35
C ASN A 28 -13.29 1.34 13.58
N VAL A 29 -12.30 0.72 14.19
CA VAL A 29 -11.44 -0.26 13.50
C VAL A 29 -11.98 -1.68 13.75
N VAL A 30 -12.22 -2.41 12.66
CA VAL A 30 -12.60 -3.83 12.66
C VAL A 30 -11.46 -4.62 12.02
N GLN A 31 -10.84 -5.51 12.80
CA GLN A 31 -9.78 -6.38 12.28
C GLN A 31 -10.40 -7.55 11.51
N VAL A 32 -9.87 -7.81 10.31
CA VAL A 32 -10.28 -8.92 9.43
C VAL A 32 -9.15 -9.96 9.42
N ASN A 33 -9.44 -11.18 9.86
CA ASN A 33 -8.44 -12.25 9.91
C ASN A 33 -8.24 -12.91 8.54
N LEU A 34 -7.30 -12.34 7.76
CA LEU A 34 -6.95 -12.86 6.43
C LEU A 34 -6.32 -14.25 6.46
N ALA A 35 -5.69 -14.63 7.57
CA ALA A 35 -5.06 -15.96 7.72
C ALA A 35 -6.13 -17.07 7.78
N GLU A 36 -7.24 -16.81 8.45
CA GLU A 36 -8.40 -17.72 8.54
C GLU A 36 -9.38 -17.57 7.37
N GLY A 37 -9.13 -16.63 6.44
CA GLY A 37 -9.99 -16.42 5.29
C GLY A 37 -11.29 -15.69 5.59
N GLU A 38 -11.37 -14.94 6.68
CA GLU A 38 -12.58 -14.20 7.10
C GLU A 38 -13.14 -13.31 5.98
N GLN A 39 -12.26 -12.70 5.15
CA GLN A 39 -12.66 -11.90 4.01
C GLN A 39 -13.42 -12.68 2.93
N LEU A 40 -13.37 -14.00 2.94
CA LEU A 40 -14.10 -14.87 2.02
C LEU A 40 -15.45 -15.32 2.57
N GLY A 41 -15.74 -15.04 3.84
CA GLY A 41 -17.01 -15.36 4.49
C GLY A 41 -18.16 -14.48 4.00
N GLU A 42 -19.39 -14.97 4.15
CA GLU A 42 -20.60 -14.29 3.69
C GLU A 42 -20.77 -12.90 4.30
N ALA A 43 -20.46 -12.74 5.59
CA ALA A 43 -20.56 -11.47 6.31
C ALA A 43 -19.67 -10.38 5.69
N PHE A 44 -18.40 -10.70 5.38
CA PHE A 44 -17.51 -9.75 4.77
C PHE A 44 -17.81 -9.52 3.27
N ARG A 45 -18.26 -10.54 2.55
CA ARG A 45 -18.71 -10.42 1.15
C ARG A 45 -19.88 -9.45 0.98
N ALA A 46 -20.76 -9.38 1.97
CA ALA A 46 -21.85 -8.40 1.98
C ALA A 46 -21.34 -6.95 2.08
N ILE A 47 -20.16 -6.74 2.67
CA ILE A 47 -19.52 -5.43 2.80
C ILE A 47 -18.68 -5.11 1.55
N ASN A 48 -17.86 -6.07 1.13
CA ASN A 48 -17.00 -5.96 -0.05
C ASN A 48 -16.97 -7.27 -0.86
N PRO A 49 -17.74 -7.36 -1.95
CA PRO A 49 -17.76 -8.56 -2.80
C PRO A 49 -16.40 -8.93 -3.41
N ALA A 50 -15.46 -7.96 -3.52
CA ALA A 50 -14.11 -8.23 -3.99
C ALA A 50 -13.25 -8.99 -2.95
N CYS A 51 -13.75 -9.21 -1.72
CA CYS A 51 -13.06 -9.97 -0.67
C CYS A 51 -11.65 -9.46 -0.36
N THR A 52 -11.46 -8.14 -0.34
CA THR A 52 -10.18 -7.48 -0.09
C THR A 52 -10.29 -6.42 1.00
N VAL A 53 -9.16 -6.17 1.67
CA VAL A 53 -8.97 -5.03 2.58
C VAL A 53 -7.92 -4.08 1.97
N PRO A 54 -7.98 -2.77 2.25
CA PRO A 54 -8.85 -2.08 3.18
C PRO A 54 -10.27 -1.87 2.67
N VAL A 55 -11.21 -1.65 3.62
CA VAL A 55 -12.54 -1.10 3.33
C VAL A 55 -12.85 0.00 4.34
N LEU A 56 -13.38 1.11 3.88
CA LEU A 56 -13.89 2.19 4.73
C LEU A 56 -15.37 2.39 4.45
N VAL A 57 -16.20 2.10 5.44
CA VAL A 57 -17.66 2.36 5.40
C VAL A 57 -17.93 3.70 6.07
N LEU A 58 -18.50 4.63 5.33
CA LEU A 58 -18.83 5.98 5.79
C LEU A 58 -20.11 6.00 6.62
N GLU A 59 -20.39 7.12 7.29
CA GLU A 59 -21.57 7.25 8.16
C GLU A 59 -22.89 7.20 7.39
N ASP A 60 -22.89 7.59 6.13
CA ASP A 60 -24.04 7.53 5.21
C ASP A 60 -24.20 6.14 4.55
N GLY A 61 -23.34 5.18 4.88
CA GLY A 61 -23.33 3.83 4.33
C GLY A 61 -22.54 3.66 3.04
N ALA A 62 -21.96 4.73 2.48
CA ALA A 62 -21.08 4.60 1.31
C ALA A 62 -19.83 3.80 1.66
N THR A 63 -19.40 2.94 0.74
CA THR A 63 -18.28 2.02 0.95
C THR A 63 -17.16 2.30 -0.02
N LEU A 64 -15.94 2.53 0.52
CA LEU A 64 -14.70 2.72 -0.24
C LEU A 64 -13.85 1.46 -0.08
N THR A 65 -13.52 0.79 -1.17
CA THR A 65 -12.94 -0.56 -1.16
C THR A 65 -11.48 -0.64 -1.58
N ASP A 66 -10.85 0.52 -1.82
CA ASP A 66 -9.45 0.59 -2.25
C ASP A 66 -8.73 1.82 -1.68
N ASN A 67 -7.40 1.76 -1.71
CA ASN A 67 -6.55 2.83 -1.15
C ASN A 67 -6.70 4.17 -1.89
N ALA A 68 -6.94 4.14 -3.21
CA ALA A 68 -7.05 5.37 -3.99
C ALA A 68 -8.34 6.13 -3.63
N GLY A 69 -9.47 5.41 -3.53
CA GLY A 69 -10.75 5.97 -3.11
C GLY A 69 -10.70 6.52 -1.68
N ILE A 70 -10.10 5.74 -0.75
CA ILE A 70 -9.95 6.18 0.65
C ILE A 70 -9.07 7.43 0.73
N ALA A 71 -7.93 7.48 0.02
CA ALA A 71 -7.05 8.64 0.02
C ALA A 71 -7.71 9.88 -0.60
N ALA A 72 -8.42 9.72 -1.71
CA ALA A 72 -9.14 10.82 -2.37
C ALA A 72 -10.26 11.38 -1.47
N TRP A 73 -11.04 10.51 -0.82
CA TRP A 73 -12.05 10.93 0.14
C TRP A 73 -11.43 11.65 1.35
N ALA A 74 -10.37 11.07 1.94
CA ALA A 74 -9.69 11.64 3.09
C ALA A 74 -9.13 13.04 2.78
N GLU A 75 -8.54 13.22 1.59
CA GLU A 75 -8.05 14.52 1.11
C GLU A 75 -9.17 15.55 0.96
N ALA A 76 -10.34 15.11 0.44
CA ALA A 76 -11.47 16.01 0.22
C ALA A 76 -12.11 16.48 1.54
N VAL A 77 -12.21 15.60 2.55
CA VAL A 77 -12.81 15.96 3.85
C VAL A 77 -11.82 16.62 4.82
N ARG A 78 -10.53 16.40 4.64
CA ARG A 78 -9.42 16.97 5.41
C ARG A 78 -8.29 17.38 4.46
N PRO A 79 -8.34 18.55 3.83
CA PRO A 79 -7.32 18.97 2.86
C PRO A 79 -5.90 19.04 3.45
N ASP A 80 -5.76 19.41 4.73
CA ASP A 80 -4.48 19.53 5.43
C ASP A 80 -4.17 18.33 6.32
N PRO A 81 -2.91 17.84 6.27
CA PRO A 81 -1.83 18.12 5.33
C PRO A 81 -2.13 17.59 3.92
N PRO A 82 -1.70 18.28 2.83
CA PRO A 82 -2.03 17.89 1.45
C PRO A 82 -1.21 16.67 1.01
N LEU A 83 -1.79 15.48 1.12
CA LEU A 83 -1.13 14.23 0.73
C LEU A 83 -1.19 13.95 -0.76
N LEU A 84 -2.13 14.56 -1.48
CA LEU A 84 -2.27 14.41 -2.95
C LEU A 84 -1.68 15.56 -3.74
N GLY A 85 -1.02 16.53 -3.07
CA GLY A 85 -0.46 17.74 -3.68
C GLY A 85 -1.45 18.90 -3.74
N THR A 86 -0.94 20.10 -3.84
CA THR A 86 -1.70 21.37 -3.83
C THR A 86 -1.94 21.89 -5.24
N THR A 87 -0.90 21.91 -6.07
CA THR A 87 -0.97 22.38 -7.47
C THR A 87 -1.34 21.23 -8.43
N ALA A 88 -1.78 21.59 -9.62
CA ALA A 88 -2.07 20.61 -10.66
C ALA A 88 -0.86 19.71 -10.99
N LEU A 89 0.35 20.30 -11.02
CA LEU A 89 1.58 19.56 -11.29
C LEU A 89 1.94 18.60 -10.14
N GLU A 90 1.84 19.05 -8.90
CA GLU A 90 2.06 18.18 -7.73
C GLU A 90 1.07 17.02 -7.69
N LYS A 91 -0.22 17.28 -7.93
CA LYS A 91 -1.25 16.24 -8.01
C LYS A 91 -0.93 15.21 -9.10
N ALA A 92 -0.49 15.67 -10.26
CA ALA A 92 -0.07 14.79 -11.34
C ALA A 92 1.18 13.97 -10.97
N ALA A 93 2.17 14.58 -10.29
CA ALA A 93 3.39 13.90 -9.85
C ALA A 93 3.08 12.83 -8.80
N VAL A 94 2.26 13.16 -7.78
CA VAL A 94 1.85 12.20 -6.73
C VAL A 94 1.09 11.03 -7.35
N ALA A 95 0.12 11.29 -8.22
CA ALA A 95 -0.66 10.25 -8.88
C ALA A 95 0.23 9.34 -9.76
N SER A 96 1.16 9.93 -10.53
CA SER A 96 2.10 9.20 -11.39
C SER A 96 3.03 8.30 -10.58
N TRP A 97 3.62 8.82 -9.50
CA TRP A 97 4.50 8.02 -8.64
C TRP A 97 3.73 6.94 -7.90
N ASN A 98 2.55 7.23 -7.37
CA ASN A 98 1.73 6.21 -6.72
C ASN A 98 1.40 5.05 -7.66
N SER A 99 0.94 5.35 -8.89
CA SER A 99 0.65 4.34 -9.91
C SER A 99 1.89 3.50 -10.27
N ARG A 100 3.04 4.16 -10.40
CA ARG A 100 4.31 3.50 -10.70
C ARG A 100 4.76 2.57 -9.57
N ILE A 101 4.67 3.02 -8.32
CA ILE A 101 5.04 2.20 -7.15
C ILE A 101 4.09 0.99 -7.04
N GLU A 102 2.79 1.18 -7.22
CA GLU A 102 1.83 0.08 -7.21
C GLU A 102 2.12 -0.94 -8.32
N GLY A 103 2.27 -0.50 -9.56
CA GLY A 103 2.45 -1.40 -10.70
C GLY A 103 3.84 -2.04 -10.78
N GLU A 104 4.91 -1.32 -10.45
CA GLU A 104 6.28 -1.79 -10.66
C GLU A 104 6.91 -2.38 -9.39
N CYS A 105 6.51 -1.94 -8.18
CA CYS A 105 7.05 -2.42 -6.92
C CYS A 105 6.06 -3.34 -6.20
N PHE A 106 4.91 -2.82 -5.81
CA PHE A 106 3.93 -3.55 -4.99
C PHE A 106 3.46 -4.84 -5.67
N MET A 107 3.08 -4.74 -6.95
CA MET A 107 2.67 -5.90 -7.74
C MET A 107 3.81 -6.89 -7.98
N ALA A 108 5.05 -6.40 -8.16
CA ALA A 108 6.22 -7.28 -8.30
C ALA A 108 6.47 -8.10 -7.03
N ILE A 109 6.35 -7.48 -5.85
CA ILE A 109 6.46 -8.19 -4.57
C ILE A 109 5.31 -9.21 -4.42
N ALA A 110 4.08 -8.81 -4.77
CA ALA A 110 2.93 -9.70 -4.73
C ALA A 110 3.09 -10.90 -5.68
N GLU A 111 3.65 -10.70 -6.89
CA GLU A 111 3.99 -11.79 -7.81
C GLU A 111 4.95 -12.80 -7.15
N VAL A 112 6.01 -12.32 -6.48
CA VAL A 112 6.96 -13.20 -5.78
C VAL A 112 6.28 -13.97 -4.66
N LEU A 113 5.58 -13.25 -3.76
CA LEU A 113 4.97 -13.85 -2.58
C LEU A 113 3.89 -14.88 -2.97
N ARG A 114 2.93 -14.45 -3.79
CA ARG A 114 1.72 -15.22 -4.07
C ARG A 114 1.96 -16.43 -4.97
N ASN A 115 2.98 -16.36 -5.83
CA ASN A 115 3.32 -17.46 -6.72
C ASN A 115 4.38 -18.43 -6.14
N ARG A 116 4.85 -18.20 -4.89
CA ARG A 116 5.91 -19.02 -4.28
C ARG A 116 5.60 -19.50 -2.87
N ALA A 117 4.82 -18.75 -2.10
CA ALA A 117 4.52 -19.10 -0.72
C ALA A 117 3.52 -20.27 -0.65
N LYS A 118 3.85 -21.29 0.14
CA LYS A 118 2.99 -22.47 0.33
C LYS A 118 1.58 -22.11 0.82
N GLY A 119 1.46 -21.09 1.69
CA GLY A 119 0.18 -20.62 2.19
C GLY A 119 -0.68 -19.83 1.17
N MET A 120 -0.16 -19.64 -0.06
CA MET A 120 -0.84 -18.95 -1.15
C MET A 120 -1.28 -19.86 -2.29
N VAL A 121 -1.22 -21.17 -2.10
CA VAL A 121 -1.75 -22.14 -3.10
C VAL A 121 -3.23 -21.87 -3.33
N GLY A 122 -3.64 -21.77 -4.59
CA GLY A 122 -5.00 -21.38 -4.99
C GLY A 122 -5.34 -19.90 -4.79
N ARG A 123 -4.40 -19.10 -4.30
CA ARG A 123 -4.58 -17.68 -3.95
C ARG A 123 -3.52 -16.79 -4.61
N ALA A 124 -3.14 -17.12 -5.85
CA ALA A 124 -2.13 -16.38 -6.59
C ALA A 124 -2.53 -14.91 -6.86
N LEU A 125 -3.83 -14.62 -6.88
CA LEU A 125 -4.37 -13.26 -6.88
C LEU A 125 -5.26 -13.04 -5.64
N PRO A 126 -5.42 -11.78 -5.18
CA PRO A 126 -6.42 -11.45 -4.17
C PRO A 126 -7.83 -11.56 -4.78
N GLY A 127 -8.83 -11.76 -3.91
CA GLY A 127 -10.22 -11.84 -4.34
C GLY A 127 -10.86 -13.19 -4.03
N PRO A 128 -12.13 -13.40 -4.45
CA PRO A 128 -12.89 -14.61 -4.14
C PRO A 128 -12.56 -15.80 -5.05
N GLU A 129 -11.95 -15.56 -6.22
CA GLU A 129 -11.61 -16.60 -7.19
C GLU A 129 -10.30 -17.29 -6.83
N SER A 130 -10.25 -18.60 -7.13
CA SER A 130 -9.05 -19.40 -6.95
C SER A 130 -8.20 -19.38 -8.23
N TYR A 131 -6.93 -18.98 -8.10
CA TYR A 131 -5.94 -18.98 -9.17
C TYR A 131 -4.74 -19.83 -8.78
N PRO A 132 -4.24 -20.69 -9.68
CA PRO A 132 -3.03 -21.47 -9.45
C PRO A 132 -1.80 -20.58 -9.40
N GLN A 133 -0.78 -21.05 -8.69
CA GLN A 133 0.53 -20.40 -8.68
C GLN A 133 1.28 -20.68 -10.00
N ILE A 134 2.02 -19.69 -10.47
CA ILE A 134 2.87 -19.74 -11.66
C ILE A 134 4.28 -19.33 -11.22
N PRO A 135 5.20 -20.30 -10.98
CA PRO A 135 6.53 -20.00 -10.43
C PRO A 135 7.34 -18.99 -11.25
N GLU A 136 7.19 -18.99 -12.57
CA GLU A 136 7.88 -18.06 -13.47
C GLU A 136 7.48 -16.60 -13.23
N LEU A 137 6.26 -16.35 -12.76
CA LEU A 137 5.83 -15.02 -12.34
C LEU A 137 6.59 -14.55 -11.09
N ALA A 138 6.92 -15.44 -10.18
CA ALA A 138 7.73 -15.10 -9.02
C ALA A 138 9.16 -14.72 -9.43
N GLU A 139 9.75 -15.37 -10.40
CA GLU A 139 11.08 -15.02 -10.94
C GLU A 139 11.05 -13.66 -11.64
N ARG A 140 10.06 -13.45 -12.51
CA ARG A 140 9.84 -12.16 -13.15
C ARG A 140 9.61 -11.04 -12.13
N GLY A 141 8.79 -11.29 -11.12
CA GLY A 141 8.51 -10.33 -10.05
C GLY A 141 9.78 -9.91 -9.31
N ARG A 142 10.67 -10.87 -9.01
CA ARG A 142 11.96 -10.58 -8.36
C ARG A 142 12.86 -9.70 -9.22
N ALA A 143 12.96 -9.99 -10.52
CA ALA A 143 13.74 -9.16 -11.44
C ALA A 143 13.17 -7.74 -11.56
N ARG A 144 11.83 -7.63 -11.69
CA ARG A 144 11.13 -6.33 -11.74
C ARG A 144 11.36 -5.50 -10.47
N LEU A 145 11.31 -6.14 -9.30
CA LEU A 145 11.58 -5.47 -8.03
C LEU A 145 13.01 -4.93 -7.97
N GLY A 146 14.01 -5.72 -8.39
CA GLY A 146 15.41 -5.25 -8.47
C GLY A 146 15.55 -4.02 -9.35
N HIS A 147 15.03 -4.07 -10.58
CA HIS A 147 15.06 -2.93 -11.50
C HIS A 147 14.31 -1.69 -10.98
N PHE A 148 13.19 -1.90 -10.27
CA PHE A 148 12.49 -0.79 -9.62
C PHE A 148 13.37 -0.14 -8.54
N LEU A 149 13.97 -0.93 -7.65
CA LEU A 149 14.80 -0.42 -6.57
C LEU A 149 16.00 0.37 -7.08
N ASP A 150 16.64 -0.06 -8.16
CA ASP A 150 17.78 0.64 -8.75
C ASP A 150 17.36 2.00 -9.35
N ARG A 151 16.21 2.04 -10.06
CA ARG A 151 15.66 3.31 -10.56
C ARG A 151 15.17 4.21 -9.43
N PHE A 152 14.60 3.63 -8.37
CA PHE A 152 14.11 4.39 -7.22
C PHE A 152 15.26 4.98 -6.41
N GLU A 153 16.37 4.27 -6.23
CA GLU A 153 17.61 4.81 -5.62
C GLU A 153 18.12 6.01 -6.40
N ALA A 154 18.26 5.89 -7.71
CA ALA A 154 18.69 6.98 -8.56
C ALA A 154 17.74 8.19 -8.47
N HIS A 155 16.42 7.94 -8.42
CA HIS A 155 15.43 8.99 -8.26
C HIS A 155 15.51 9.70 -6.91
N MET A 156 15.72 8.94 -5.83
CA MET A 156 15.78 9.49 -4.46
C MET A 156 17.09 10.22 -4.14
N THR A 157 18.12 10.08 -4.99
CA THR A 157 19.39 10.79 -4.80
C THR A 157 19.17 12.29 -4.80
N GLY A 158 19.49 12.96 -3.67
CA GLY A 158 19.30 14.39 -3.48
C GLY A 158 17.84 14.84 -3.23
N ARG A 159 16.92 13.91 -2.98
CA ARG A 159 15.52 14.20 -2.69
C ARG A 159 15.15 13.79 -1.28
N ASP A 160 14.29 14.60 -0.67
CA ASP A 160 13.71 14.30 0.63
C ASP A 160 12.45 13.45 0.54
N TRP A 161 11.64 13.64 -0.52
CA TRP A 161 10.35 13.00 -0.74
C TRP A 161 10.21 12.49 -2.19
N VAL A 162 9.29 11.53 -2.38
CA VAL A 162 9.17 10.79 -3.65
C VAL A 162 8.66 11.65 -4.79
N ALA A 163 7.58 12.38 -4.60
CA ALA A 163 6.87 13.00 -5.72
C ALA A 163 7.04 14.53 -5.80
N THR A 164 7.15 15.18 -4.64
CA THR A 164 7.20 16.64 -4.49
C THR A 164 8.24 17.03 -3.44
N ASP A 165 8.33 18.29 -3.08
CA ASP A 165 9.17 18.77 -1.98
C ASP A 165 8.54 18.51 -0.59
N SER A 166 7.39 17.85 -0.54
CA SER A 166 6.66 17.53 0.68
C SER A 166 6.26 16.06 0.72
N PHE A 167 6.07 15.54 1.95
CA PHE A 167 5.55 14.20 2.18
C PHE A 167 4.16 14.03 1.55
N SER A 168 3.93 12.90 0.89
CA SER A 168 2.74 12.65 0.09
C SER A 168 2.28 11.18 0.12
N LEU A 169 1.16 10.88 -0.53
CA LEU A 169 0.67 9.51 -0.73
C LEU A 169 1.72 8.62 -1.41
N ALA A 170 2.55 9.18 -2.30
CA ALA A 170 3.61 8.42 -2.96
C ALA A 170 4.64 7.89 -1.96
N ASP A 171 4.98 8.68 -0.92
CA ASP A 171 5.87 8.27 0.16
C ASP A 171 5.26 7.17 1.03
N ILE A 172 3.96 7.28 1.33
CA ILE A 172 3.21 6.27 2.08
C ILE A 172 3.24 4.94 1.32
N THR A 173 2.88 4.98 0.04
CA THR A 173 2.82 3.78 -0.80
C THR A 173 4.20 3.14 -0.97
N ALA A 174 5.24 3.95 -1.22
CA ALA A 174 6.62 3.46 -1.34
C ALA A 174 7.13 2.88 -0.02
N GLY A 175 6.94 3.56 1.11
CA GLY A 175 7.39 3.09 2.41
C GLY A 175 6.80 1.74 2.76
N VAL A 176 5.48 1.60 2.62
CA VAL A 176 4.80 0.32 2.86
C VAL A 176 5.23 -0.77 1.87
N ALA A 177 5.44 -0.42 0.59
CA ALA A 177 5.93 -1.37 -0.41
C ALA A 177 7.34 -1.90 -0.06
N LEU A 178 8.25 -1.03 0.38
CA LEU A 178 9.61 -1.44 0.73
C LEU A 178 9.66 -2.25 2.04
N ASP A 179 8.75 -2.00 2.99
CA ASP A 179 8.57 -2.89 4.15
C ASP A 179 8.03 -4.26 3.72
N PHE A 180 7.08 -4.28 2.78
CA PHE A 180 6.53 -5.52 2.23
C PHE A 180 7.58 -6.35 1.46
N ALA A 181 8.61 -5.72 0.87
CA ALA A 181 9.70 -6.41 0.18
C ALA A 181 10.46 -7.38 1.09
N GLN A 182 10.49 -7.12 2.41
CA GLN A 182 11.11 -8.02 3.38
C GLN A 182 10.42 -9.40 3.43
N TRP A 183 9.14 -9.49 3.13
CA TRP A 183 8.40 -10.78 3.10
C TRP A 183 8.91 -11.71 2.01
N VAL A 184 9.51 -11.15 0.98
CA VAL A 184 10.15 -11.90 -0.11
C VAL A 184 11.69 -11.90 0.01
N LYS A 185 12.20 -11.54 1.21
CA LYS A 185 13.63 -11.54 1.56
C LYS A 185 14.45 -10.61 0.64
N VAL A 186 13.93 -9.42 0.39
CA VAL A 186 14.64 -8.33 -0.29
C VAL A 186 14.80 -7.18 0.69
N ASP A 187 16.04 -6.84 1.03
CA ASP A 187 16.37 -5.61 1.74
C ASP A 187 16.49 -4.47 0.74
N ALA A 188 15.54 -3.55 0.79
CA ALA A 188 15.53 -2.40 -0.09
C ALA A 188 16.67 -1.40 0.19
N ASN A 189 17.25 -1.43 1.39
CA ASN A 189 18.35 -0.53 1.78
C ASN A 189 19.73 -1.03 1.31
N GLU A 190 19.87 -2.33 1.03
CA GLU A 190 21.16 -2.94 0.70
C GLU A 190 21.76 -2.29 -0.55
N GLY A 191 22.91 -1.60 -0.39
CA GLY A 191 23.60 -0.88 -1.46
C GLY A 191 22.86 0.39 -1.95
N ARG A 192 21.85 0.89 -1.20
CA ARG A 192 20.99 2.01 -1.63
C ARG A 192 20.88 3.08 -0.55
N PRO A 193 21.90 3.94 -0.42
CA PRO A 193 21.97 4.94 0.65
C PRO A 193 20.89 6.02 0.57
N ALA A 194 20.40 6.40 -0.62
CA ALA A 194 19.34 7.39 -0.74
C ALA A 194 18.00 6.83 -0.26
N ILE A 195 17.67 5.58 -0.60
CA ILE A 195 16.50 4.87 -0.07
C ILE A 195 16.62 4.75 1.45
N ALA A 196 17.78 4.35 1.97
CA ALA A 196 17.99 4.19 3.41
C ALA A 196 17.78 5.52 4.17
N ALA A 197 18.34 6.63 3.67
CA ALA A 197 18.16 7.95 4.26
C ALA A 197 16.70 8.42 4.25
N TRP A 198 15.99 8.22 3.14
CA TRP A 198 14.57 8.55 3.04
C TRP A 198 13.72 7.67 3.98
N ARG A 199 13.97 6.36 4.08
CA ARG A 199 13.26 5.48 5.01
C ARG A 199 13.51 5.86 6.48
N ALA A 200 14.72 6.29 6.83
CA ALA A 200 15.02 6.80 8.17
C ALA A 200 14.19 8.06 8.50
N ARG A 201 13.91 8.91 7.50
CA ARG A 201 13.02 10.07 7.65
C ARG A 201 11.55 9.63 7.83
N LEU A 202 11.07 8.64 7.06
CA LEU A 202 9.73 8.07 7.23
C LEU A 202 9.52 7.49 8.63
N ALA A 203 10.51 6.79 9.18
CA ALA A 203 10.44 6.17 10.50
C ALA A 203 10.27 7.19 11.66
N GLN A 204 10.55 8.47 11.42
CA GLN A 204 10.31 9.53 12.41
C GLN A 204 8.84 9.99 12.46
N ARG A 205 8.02 9.59 11.51
CA ARG A 205 6.59 9.93 11.49
C ARG A 205 5.81 8.94 12.35
N PRO A 206 5.01 9.40 13.33
CA PRO A 206 4.24 8.51 14.21
C PRO A 206 3.30 7.56 13.44
N SER A 207 2.77 8.02 12.29
CA SER A 207 1.89 7.23 11.43
C SER A 207 2.55 5.97 10.85
N PHE A 208 3.88 5.95 10.71
CA PHE A 208 4.62 4.77 10.23
C PHE A 208 4.88 3.72 11.31
N ALA A 209 4.64 4.04 12.58
CA ALA A 209 4.67 3.08 13.68
C ALA A 209 3.38 2.25 13.81
N LEU A 210 2.35 2.55 12.98
CA LEU A 210 1.04 1.89 12.99
C LEU A 210 1.04 0.55 12.24
#